data_fdbcd1f865f4e7ad4905d9500f2b529f
#
_entry.id   fdbcd1f865f4e7ad4905d9500f2b529f
#
_cell.length_a   1.000
_cell.length_b   1.000
_cell.length_c   1.000
_cell.angle_alpha   90.00
_cell.angle_beta   90.00
_cell.angle_gamma   90.00
#
_symmetry.space_group_name_H-M   'P 1'
#
loop_
_entity.id
_entity.type
_entity.pdbx_description
1 polymer ?
#
loop_
_entity_poly.entity_id
_entity_poly.type
_entity_poly.pdbx_seq_one_letter_code
_entity_poly.pdbx_strand_id
1 'polypeptide(L)' 'MEQSFELSGVQCVHCAARVKKALEPLCEKVEVTLSPAIAVVTVKEPLKIEDVNAALAKAGDYSATSLN' A
#
# COMPACT_ATOMS: atom_id res chain seq x y z
N MET A 1 5.75 -3.91 13.87
CA MET A 1 6.72 -3.91 12.77
C MET A 1 6.16 -3.08 11.63
N GLU A 2 7.01 -2.28 11.02
CA GLU A 2 6.59 -1.40 9.92
C GLU A 2 7.24 -1.81 8.62
N GLN A 3 6.48 -1.67 7.53
CA GLN A 3 6.99 -1.91 6.20
C GLN A 3 6.63 -0.73 5.31
N SER A 4 7.49 -0.43 4.36
CA SER A 4 7.27 0.64 3.40
C SER A 4 7.24 0.08 1.99
N PHE A 5 6.35 0.61 1.18
CA PHE A 5 6.21 0.20 -0.21
C PHE A 5 6.13 1.45 -1.08
N GLU A 6 6.84 1.42 -2.21
CA GLU A 6 6.70 2.46 -3.21
C GLU A 6 5.54 2.10 -4.13
N LEU A 7 4.65 3.04 -4.36
CA LEU A 7 3.43 2.79 -5.11
C LEU A 7 3.55 3.34 -6.54
N SER A 8 2.94 2.62 -7.47
CA SER A 8 2.82 3.04 -8.86
C SER A 8 1.35 3.17 -9.23
N GLY A 9 1.02 4.16 -10.03
CA GLY A 9 -0.35 4.40 -10.46
C GLY A 9 -1.17 5.29 -9.54
N VAL A 10 -0.60 5.65 -8.38
CA VAL A 10 -1.27 6.52 -7.40
C VAL A 10 -0.90 7.96 -7.70
N GLN A 11 -1.85 8.74 -8.20
CA GLN A 11 -1.60 10.09 -8.65
C GLN A 11 -2.37 11.19 -7.90
N CYS A 12 -3.33 10.81 -7.08
CA CYS A 12 -4.14 11.78 -6.37
C CYS A 12 -4.63 11.22 -5.04
N VAL A 13 -5.24 12.08 -4.22
CA VAL A 13 -5.71 11.68 -2.90
C VAL A 13 -6.80 10.61 -2.97
N HIS A 14 -7.59 10.58 -4.02
CA HIS A 14 -8.60 9.54 -4.20
C HIS A 14 -7.96 8.18 -4.40
N CYS A 15 -6.90 8.15 -5.20
CA CYS A 15 -6.14 6.91 -5.43
C CYS A 15 -5.47 6.45 -4.14
N ALA A 16 -4.89 7.39 -3.40
CA ALA A 16 -4.27 7.10 -2.12
C ALA A 16 -5.27 6.51 -1.13
N ALA A 17 -6.49 7.05 -1.10
CA ALA A 17 -7.54 6.54 -0.22
C ALA A 17 -7.96 5.13 -0.60
N ARG A 18 -8.02 4.82 -1.89
CA ARG A 18 -8.33 3.47 -2.37
C ARG A 18 -7.26 2.47 -1.96
N VAL A 19 -5.99 2.86 -2.11
CA VAL A 19 -4.88 2.01 -1.70
C VAL A 19 -4.94 1.77 -0.20
N LYS A 20 -5.18 2.81 0.57
CA LYS A 20 -5.30 2.69 2.02
C LYS A 20 -6.38 1.69 2.40
N LYS A 21 -7.57 1.82 1.80
CA LYS A 21 -8.68 0.89 2.06
C LYS A 21 -8.33 -0.54 1.67
N ALA A 22 -7.64 -0.70 0.55
CA ALA A 22 -7.25 -2.04 0.09
C ALA A 22 -6.29 -2.72 1.06
N LEU A 23 -5.42 -1.96 1.69
CA LEU A 23 -4.41 -2.49 2.60
C LEU A 23 -4.89 -2.62 4.05
N GLU A 24 -5.94 -1.91 4.44
CA GLU A 24 -6.44 -1.96 5.81
C GLU A 24 -6.69 -3.37 6.34
N PRO A 25 -7.33 -4.28 5.57
CA PRO A 25 -7.55 -5.64 6.06
C PRO A 25 -6.28 -6.46 6.26
N LEU A 26 -5.17 -6.03 5.67
CA LEU A 26 -3.92 -6.78 5.71
C LEU A 26 -2.99 -6.32 6.83
N CYS A 27 -3.26 -5.17 7.42
CA CYS A 27 -2.35 -4.59 8.42
C CYS A 27 -3.14 -3.89 9.52
N GLU A 28 -2.47 -3.62 10.63
CA GLU A 28 -3.10 -2.95 11.77
C GLU A 28 -3.28 -1.46 11.50
N LYS A 29 -2.32 -0.86 10.80
CA LYS A 29 -2.36 0.55 10.47
C LYS A 29 -1.71 0.74 9.11
N VAL A 30 -2.24 1.65 8.33
CA VAL A 30 -1.67 1.99 7.03
C VAL A 30 -1.73 3.50 6.82
N GLU A 31 -0.64 4.05 6.32
CA GLU A 31 -0.56 5.45 5.94
C GLU A 31 -0.03 5.52 4.52
N VAL A 32 -0.65 6.35 3.71
CA VAL A 32 -0.24 6.55 2.33
C VAL A 32 0.09 8.01 2.14
N THR A 33 1.26 8.27 1.56
CA THR A 33 1.70 9.62 1.24
C THR A 33 1.79 9.77 -0.28
N LEU A 34 1.84 11.01 -0.72
CA LEU A 34 2.02 11.33 -2.14
C LEU A 34 3.30 12.15 -2.29
N SER A 35 3.87 12.10 -3.51
CA SER A 35 5.05 12.89 -3.87
C SER A 35 6.26 12.64 -2.96
N PRO A 36 6.77 11.43 -2.84
CA PRO A 36 6.45 10.22 -3.60
C PRO A 36 5.28 9.44 -3.02
N ALA A 37 4.67 8.61 -3.86
CA ALA A 37 3.59 7.74 -3.42
C ALA A 37 4.17 6.55 -2.68
N ILE A 38 4.07 6.57 -1.36
CA ILE A 38 4.61 5.55 -0.49
C ILE A 38 3.55 5.14 0.52
N ALA A 39 3.42 3.84 0.74
CA ALA A 39 2.56 3.30 1.77
C ALA A 39 3.41 2.77 2.91
N VAL A 40 3.13 3.22 4.12
CA VAL A 40 3.77 2.72 5.33
C VAL A 40 2.72 1.95 6.11
N VAL A 41 2.98 0.69 6.38
CA VAL A 41 2.03 -0.18 7.07
C VAL A 41 2.63 -0.70 8.38
N THR A 42 1.78 -0.81 9.39
CA THR A 42 2.16 -1.43 10.66
C THR A 42 1.51 -2.81 10.71
N VAL A 43 2.32 -3.83 10.85
CA VAL A 43 1.86 -5.22 10.80
C VAL A 43 2.51 -6.03 11.92
N LYS A 44 1.86 -7.12 12.31
CA LYS A 44 2.43 -8.07 13.28
C LYS A 44 3.42 -9.01 12.61
N GLU A 45 3.16 -9.34 11.36
CA GLU A 45 4.03 -10.19 10.56
C GLU A 45 4.27 -9.53 9.21
N PRO A 46 5.47 -9.70 8.63
CA PRO A 46 5.75 -9.07 7.34
C PRO A 46 4.77 -9.49 6.26
N LEU A 47 4.30 -8.53 5.48
CA LEU A 47 3.44 -8.80 4.35
C LEU A 47 4.30 -9.20 3.15
N LYS A 48 3.77 -10.10 2.34
CA LYS A 48 4.41 -10.46 1.08
C LYS A 48 4.02 -9.44 0.04
N ILE A 49 4.97 -9.07 -0.81
CA ILE A 49 4.70 -8.11 -1.87
C ILE A 49 3.60 -8.62 -2.81
N GLU A 50 3.52 -9.93 -2.98
CA GLU A 50 2.47 -10.53 -3.81
C GLU A 50 1.08 -10.27 -3.25
N ASP A 51 0.93 -10.38 -1.92
CA ASP A 51 -0.35 -10.12 -1.27
C ASP A 51 -0.73 -8.66 -1.37
N VAL A 52 0.25 -7.77 -1.22
CA VAL A 52 0.03 -6.33 -1.34
C VAL A 52 -0.42 -5.99 -2.75
N ASN A 53 0.26 -6.51 -3.76
CA ASN A 53 -0.08 -6.26 -5.16
C ASN A 53 -1.45 -6.85 -5.53
N ALA A 54 -1.79 -8.01 -4.97
CA ALA A 54 -3.10 -8.61 -5.21
C ALA A 54 -4.22 -7.71 -4.65
N ALA A 55 -4.02 -7.16 -3.47
CA ALA A 55 -4.99 -6.24 -2.88
C ALA A 55 -5.12 -4.96 -3.70
N LEU A 56 -3.99 -4.43 -4.17
CA LEU A 56 -4.00 -3.22 -4.98
C LEU A 56 -4.65 -3.44 -6.33
N ALA A 57 -4.46 -4.60 -6.93
CA ALA A 57 -5.09 -4.94 -8.21
C ALA A 57 -6.61 -4.95 -8.11
N LYS A 58 -7.15 -5.30 -6.95
CA LYS A 58 -8.59 -5.25 -6.72
C LYS A 58 -9.12 -3.83 -6.57
N ALA A 59 -8.27 -2.92 -6.14
CA ALA A 59 -8.65 -1.52 -5.95
C ALA A 59 -8.53 -0.71 -7.24
N GLY A 60 -7.68 -1.11 -8.17
CA GLY A 60 -7.44 -0.42 -9.44
C GLY A 60 -6.12 -0.83 -10.03
N ASP A 61 -5.62 -0.02 -10.97
CA ASP A 61 -4.35 -0.29 -11.65
C ASP A 61 -3.17 0.22 -10.83
N TYR A 62 -3.03 -0.29 -9.64
CA TYR A 62 -1.96 0.10 -8.74
C TYR A 62 -0.98 -1.05 -8.55
N SER A 63 0.25 -0.72 -8.26
CA SER A 63 1.24 -1.73 -7.91
C SER A 63 2.15 -1.18 -6.82
N ALA A 64 2.85 -2.07 -6.13
CA ALA A 64 3.75 -1.69 -5.06
C ALA A 64 5.08 -2.43 -5.20
N THR A 65 6.13 -1.75 -4.77
CA THR A 65 7.48 -2.32 -4.73
C THR A 65 7.98 -2.17 -3.29
N SER A 66 8.55 -3.21 -2.75
CA SER A 66 9.08 -3.17 -1.39
C SER A 66 10.27 -2.21 -1.30
N LEU A 67 10.24 -1.34 -0.30
CA LEU A 67 11.34 -0.42 0.00
C LEU A 67 12.23 -0.92 1.13
N ASN A 68 11.79 -1.94 1.84
CA ASN A 68 12.57 -2.50 2.96
C ASN A 68 13.37 -3.71 2.55
#